data_f158a486e20ae2afbb12065825a5dd74
#
_entry.id   f158a486e20ae2afbb12065825a5dd74
#
_cell.length_a   1.000
_cell.length_b   1.000
_cell.length_c   1.000
_cell.angle_alpha   90.00
_cell.angle_beta   90.00
_cell.angle_gamma   90.00
#
_symmetry.space_group_name_H-M   'P 1'
#
loop_
_entity.id
_entity.type
_entity.pdbx_description
1 polymer ?
#
loop_
_entity_poly.entity_id
_entity_poly.type
_entity_poly.pdbx_seq_one_letter_code
_entity_poly.pdbx_strand_id
1 'polypeptide(L)'
;MPSVPLYFLTFLFGKNTPDHLLVKLYMLFGLLAIYRMMRDAGYDKASAAGLSLLCSFGSCLLALTLDGAVWYQAQLLAYMLTCLALLLMLRDHPTPALFLYALAVGCRPFNVLYGLLLYALYIDMARRDGQAWSTLLHRLILGTLLGLFVAAAYALYNYARFGNPLEFGHNYLPEFSTQGGTQFALWHIPANFKTFVLGLPFSEGMDGWTLNQFGFSFLLASPIFILLLVQCAADLCARRFTLLKGGLMLCFILHLLLLLMHRTFGGYQFGARYTCDMIPYAVLYLCLPGRRRSLRVWEWCLLAAAIGFCVYGTVSMAL
;
A
#
# COMPACT_ATOMS: atom_id res chain seq x y z
N MET A 1 7.01 14.96 5.55
CA MET A 1 6.58 16.11 4.71
C MET A 1 5.78 15.68 3.47
N PRO A 2 4.64 15.01 3.64
CA PRO A 2 3.88 14.46 2.50
C PRO A 2 3.25 15.53 1.60
N SER A 3 3.02 16.75 2.12
CA SER A 3 2.46 17.88 1.37
C SER A 3 3.46 18.60 0.46
N VAL A 4 4.77 18.38 0.67
CA VAL A 4 5.83 19.09 -0.09
C VAL A 4 5.69 18.95 -1.61
N PRO A 5 5.39 17.75 -2.19
CA PRO A 5 5.30 17.62 -3.65
C PRO A 5 4.25 18.52 -4.30
N LEU A 6 3.22 18.91 -3.54
CA LEU A 6 2.13 19.74 -4.02
C LEU A 6 2.06 21.10 -3.29
N TYR A 7 3.14 21.48 -2.62
CA TYR A 7 3.21 22.75 -1.89
C TYR A 7 2.91 23.97 -2.77
N PHE A 8 3.23 23.90 -4.06
CA PHE A 8 2.90 24.95 -5.03
C PHE A 8 1.39 25.24 -5.11
N LEU A 9 0.53 24.29 -4.75
CA LEU A 9 -0.92 24.51 -4.70
C LEU A 9 -1.32 25.56 -3.65
N THR A 10 -0.46 25.84 -2.67
CA THR A 10 -0.73 26.92 -1.68
C THR A 10 -0.88 28.28 -2.35
N PHE A 11 -0.22 28.50 -3.51
CA PHE A 11 -0.41 29.73 -4.29
C PHE A 11 -1.83 29.87 -4.84
N LEU A 12 -2.52 28.73 -5.09
CA LEU A 12 -3.89 28.72 -5.58
C LEU A 12 -4.93 28.84 -4.46
N PHE A 13 -4.61 28.31 -3.26
CA PHE A 13 -5.53 28.22 -2.11
C PHE A 13 -5.18 29.14 -0.95
N GLY A 14 -4.21 30.03 -1.13
CA GLY A 14 -3.73 30.94 -0.10
C GLY A 14 -2.64 30.33 0.79
N LYS A 15 -2.52 30.81 2.05
CA LYS A 15 -1.44 30.40 2.96
C LYS A 15 -1.57 28.98 3.53
N ASN A 16 -2.74 28.35 3.42
CA ASN A 16 -2.99 27.03 3.98
C ASN A 16 -2.82 25.96 2.91
N THR A 17 -2.09 24.90 3.23
CA THR A 17 -2.02 23.71 2.37
C THR A 17 -3.39 23.02 2.38
N PRO A 18 -3.96 22.68 1.21
CA PRO A 18 -5.26 22.03 1.14
C PRO A 18 -5.13 20.52 1.45
N ASP A 19 -4.85 20.16 2.70
CA ASP A 19 -4.51 18.81 3.14
C ASP A 19 -5.57 17.78 2.76
N HIS A 20 -6.85 18.11 2.92
CA HIS A 20 -7.96 17.25 2.51
C HIS A 20 -8.05 17.04 0.98
N LEU A 21 -7.57 18.00 0.18
CA LEU A 21 -7.50 17.83 -1.27
C LEU A 21 -6.32 16.93 -1.64
N LEU A 22 -5.17 17.08 -0.95
CA LEU A 22 -3.97 16.30 -1.24
C LEU A 22 -4.21 14.80 -1.08
N VAL A 23 -4.82 14.38 0.03
CA VAL A 23 -5.12 12.95 0.27
C VAL A 23 -6.03 12.38 -0.81
N LYS A 24 -7.02 13.14 -1.29
CA LYS A 24 -7.92 12.73 -2.37
C LYS A 24 -7.19 12.62 -3.71
N LEU A 25 -6.28 13.57 -4.01
CA LEU A 25 -5.46 13.53 -5.22
C LEU A 25 -4.50 12.33 -5.20
N TYR A 26 -3.86 12.03 -4.07
CA TYR A 26 -2.99 10.86 -3.96
C TYR A 26 -3.77 9.56 -4.18
N MET A 27 -4.96 9.43 -3.60
CA MET A 27 -5.82 8.28 -3.87
C MET A 27 -6.23 8.20 -5.35
N LEU A 28 -6.62 9.33 -5.97
CA LEU A 28 -7.00 9.39 -7.38
C LEU A 28 -5.86 8.96 -8.30
N PHE A 29 -4.64 9.48 -8.11
CA PHE A 29 -3.49 9.08 -8.93
C PHE A 29 -3.12 7.61 -8.73
N GLY A 30 -3.21 7.08 -7.50
CA GLY A 30 -3.05 5.65 -7.23
C GLY A 30 -4.09 4.80 -7.96
N LEU A 31 -5.37 5.20 -7.92
CA LEU A 31 -6.47 4.56 -8.66
C LEU A 31 -6.20 4.53 -10.17
N LEU A 32 -5.80 5.68 -10.75
CA LEU A 32 -5.50 5.77 -12.18
C LEU A 32 -4.30 4.91 -12.57
N ALA A 33 -3.27 4.84 -11.72
CA ALA A 33 -2.13 3.95 -11.93
C ALA A 33 -2.56 2.47 -11.94
N ILE A 34 -3.41 2.05 -11.00
CA ILE A 34 -3.95 0.68 -10.97
C ILE A 34 -4.81 0.42 -12.21
N TYR A 35 -5.72 1.32 -12.56
CA TYR A 35 -6.53 1.18 -13.77
C TYR A 35 -5.63 0.93 -14.98
N ARG A 36 -4.57 1.71 -15.11
CA ARG A 36 -3.64 1.59 -16.23
C ARG A 36 -2.87 0.27 -16.18
N MET A 37 -2.36 -0.15 -15.01
CA MET A 37 -1.70 -1.46 -14.86
C MET A 37 -2.63 -2.61 -15.27
N MET A 38 -3.89 -2.58 -14.83
CA MET A 38 -4.88 -3.62 -15.19
C MET A 38 -5.16 -3.62 -16.70
N ARG A 39 -5.27 -2.43 -17.32
CA ARG A 39 -5.45 -2.31 -18.78
C ARG A 39 -4.25 -2.86 -19.55
N ASP A 40 -3.03 -2.51 -19.12
CA ASP A 40 -1.79 -3.00 -19.72
C ASP A 40 -1.63 -4.53 -19.52
N ALA A 41 -2.13 -5.08 -18.43
CA ALA A 41 -2.21 -6.52 -18.19
C ALA A 41 -3.30 -7.22 -19.03
N GLY A 42 -4.10 -6.51 -19.83
CA GLY A 42 -5.09 -7.05 -20.74
C GLY A 42 -6.51 -7.19 -20.20
N TYR A 43 -6.83 -6.63 -19.02
CA TYR A 43 -8.20 -6.60 -18.53
C TYR A 43 -9.10 -5.73 -19.43
N ASP A 44 -10.37 -6.12 -19.60
CA ASP A 44 -11.37 -5.24 -20.21
C ASP A 44 -11.57 -3.96 -19.40
N LYS A 45 -12.18 -2.94 -20.03
CA LYS A 45 -12.34 -1.61 -19.41
C LYS A 45 -13.15 -1.66 -18.11
N ALA A 46 -14.22 -2.43 -18.08
CA ALA A 46 -15.10 -2.52 -16.91
C ALA A 46 -14.39 -3.23 -15.76
N SER A 47 -13.73 -4.37 -16.01
CA SER A 47 -12.99 -5.12 -15.00
C SER A 47 -11.79 -4.33 -14.46
N ALA A 48 -11.06 -3.61 -15.31
CA ALA A 48 -9.97 -2.73 -14.87
C ALA A 48 -10.49 -1.61 -13.96
N ALA A 49 -11.60 -0.97 -14.33
CA ALA A 49 -12.24 0.04 -13.49
C ALA A 49 -12.74 -0.56 -12.17
N GLY A 50 -13.40 -1.72 -12.22
CA GLY A 50 -13.90 -2.42 -11.03
C GLY A 50 -12.78 -2.74 -10.04
N LEU A 51 -11.65 -3.32 -10.49
CA LEU A 51 -10.50 -3.62 -9.63
C LEU A 51 -9.87 -2.34 -9.04
N SER A 52 -9.78 -1.26 -9.82
CA SER A 52 -9.25 0.02 -9.33
C SER A 52 -10.16 0.64 -8.27
N LEU A 53 -11.48 0.56 -8.46
CA LEU A 53 -12.47 1.00 -7.48
C LEU A 53 -12.45 0.13 -6.23
N LEU A 54 -12.28 -1.20 -6.37
CA LEU A 54 -12.14 -2.09 -5.23
C LEU A 54 -10.92 -1.74 -4.37
N CYS A 55 -9.77 -1.46 -5.01
CA CYS A 55 -8.55 -1.07 -4.29
C CYS A 55 -8.68 0.27 -3.58
N SER A 56 -9.43 1.22 -4.12
CA SER A 56 -9.51 2.59 -3.59
C SER A 56 -10.75 2.82 -2.71
N PHE A 57 -11.94 2.52 -3.23
CA PHE A 57 -13.21 2.75 -2.54
C PHE A 57 -13.74 1.54 -1.77
N GLY A 58 -13.32 0.33 -2.14
CA GLY A 58 -13.65 -0.92 -1.46
C GLY A 58 -12.53 -1.37 -0.51
N SER A 59 -11.79 -0.46 0.07
CA SER A 59 -10.70 -0.73 1.01
C SER A 59 -10.62 0.33 2.12
N CYS A 60 -9.79 0.07 3.13
CA CYS A 60 -9.53 1.03 4.21
C CYS A 60 -8.92 2.36 3.72
N LEU A 61 -8.44 2.45 2.47
CA LEU A 61 -7.96 3.72 1.88
C LEU A 61 -9.05 4.80 1.83
N LEU A 62 -10.32 4.43 1.64
CA LEU A 62 -11.41 5.40 1.59
C LEU A 62 -11.49 6.22 2.89
N ALA A 63 -11.42 5.55 4.04
CA ALA A 63 -11.46 6.23 5.34
C ALA A 63 -10.26 7.18 5.55
N LEU A 64 -9.09 6.88 4.96
CA LEU A 64 -7.93 7.77 5.05
C LEU A 64 -8.11 9.09 4.29
N THR A 65 -9.09 9.21 3.40
CA THR A 65 -9.37 10.43 2.66
C THR A 65 -10.24 11.43 3.40
N LEU A 66 -10.79 11.06 4.57
CA LEU A 66 -11.62 11.93 5.39
C LEU A 66 -10.82 13.02 6.07
N ASP A 67 -9.60 12.71 6.48
CA ASP A 67 -8.75 13.59 7.25
C ASP A 67 -7.44 13.85 6.52
N GLY A 68 -7.02 15.13 6.49
CA GLY A 68 -5.75 15.58 5.94
C GLY A 68 -4.56 15.43 6.90
N ALA A 69 -4.69 14.68 8.01
CA ALA A 69 -3.62 14.49 8.97
C ALA A 69 -2.36 13.89 8.31
N VAL A 70 -1.19 14.28 8.81
CA VAL A 70 0.12 13.91 8.24
C VAL A 70 0.31 12.40 8.07
N TRP A 71 -0.24 11.59 8.99
CA TRP A 71 -0.18 10.13 8.93
C TRP A 71 -0.94 9.57 7.73
N TYR A 72 -2.12 10.11 7.43
CA TYR A 72 -2.97 9.70 6.31
C TYR A 72 -2.40 10.19 4.99
N GLN A 73 -1.87 11.42 4.96
CA GLN A 73 -1.13 11.93 3.81
C GLN A 73 0.06 11.02 3.47
N ALA A 74 0.87 10.65 4.48
CA ALA A 74 2.03 9.77 4.28
C ALA A 74 1.64 8.40 3.72
N GLN A 75 0.52 7.81 4.19
CA GLN A 75 0.03 6.52 3.71
C GLN A 75 -0.47 6.60 2.28
N LEU A 76 -1.31 7.60 1.95
CA LEU A 76 -1.86 7.76 0.61
C LEU A 76 -0.79 8.17 -0.42
N LEU A 77 0.18 8.99 -0.02
CA LEU A 77 1.33 9.32 -0.86
C LEU A 77 2.19 8.08 -1.15
N ALA A 78 2.50 7.28 -0.11
CA ALA A 78 3.25 6.03 -0.27
C ALA A 78 2.53 5.05 -1.18
N TYR A 79 1.22 4.88 -1.00
CA TYR A 79 0.37 4.06 -1.87
C TYR A 79 0.44 4.52 -3.33
N MET A 80 0.23 5.82 -3.60
CA MET A 80 0.31 6.40 -4.93
C MET A 80 1.70 6.15 -5.57
N LEU A 81 2.76 6.50 -4.84
CA LEU A 81 4.14 6.37 -5.33
C LEU A 81 4.49 4.91 -5.63
N THR A 82 4.06 3.97 -4.78
CA THR A 82 4.27 2.54 -5.00
C THR A 82 3.51 2.04 -6.23
N CYS A 83 2.24 2.45 -6.41
CA CYS A 83 1.47 2.10 -7.60
C CYS A 83 2.09 2.68 -8.89
N LEU A 84 2.57 3.91 -8.85
CA LEU A 84 3.26 4.53 -9.98
C LEU A 84 4.61 3.87 -10.27
N ALA A 85 5.37 3.51 -9.24
CA ALA A 85 6.62 2.77 -9.40
C ALA A 85 6.41 1.41 -10.06
N LEU A 86 5.39 0.66 -9.64
CA LEU A 86 5.00 -0.60 -10.26
C LEU A 86 4.56 -0.42 -11.72
N LEU A 87 3.73 0.59 -12.00
CA LEU A 87 3.28 0.91 -13.36
C LEU A 87 4.47 1.22 -14.28
N LEU A 88 5.40 2.06 -13.84
CA LEU A 88 6.59 2.42 -14.60
C LEU A 88 7.50 1.21 -14.81
N MET A 89 7.67 0.38 -13.79
CA MET A 89 8.47 -0.85 -13.90
C MET A 89 7.87 -1.81 -14.93
N LEU A 90 6.55 -2.04 -14.89
CA LEU A 90 5.83 -2.88 -15.86
C LEU A 90 5.88 -2.33 -17.30
N ARG A 91 6.19 -1.04 -17.47
CA ARG A 91 6.34 -0.36 -18.75
C ARG A 91 7.79 -0.18 -19.21
N ASP A 92 8.71 -0.94 -18.67
CA ASP A 92 10.15 -0.88 -19.01
C ASP A 92 10.81 0.49 -18.70
N HIS A 93 10.35 1.15 -17.61
CA HIS A 93 10.96 2.39 -17.12
C HIS A 93 11.53 2.22 -15.70
N PRO A 94 12.59 1.38 -15.50
CA PRO A 94 13.08 1.04 -14.15
C PRO A 94 13.71 2.23 -13.42
N THR A 95 14.37 3.15 -14.13
CA THR A 95 15.04 4.30 -13.52
C THR A 95 14.06 5.22 -12.76
N PRO A 96 12.99 5.78 -13.38
CA PRO A 96 12.01 6.56 -12.64
C PRO A 96 11.18 5.70 -11.67
N ALA A 97 10.98 4.40 -11.94
CA ALA A 97 10.30 3.51 -11.02
C ALA A 97 11.05 3.40 -9.68
N LEU A 98 12.36 3.16 -9.70
CA LEU A 98 13.19 3.06 -8.50
C LEU A 98 13.31 4.41 -7.77
N PHE A 99 13.29 5.53 -8.47
CA PHE A 99 13.23 6.86 -7.85
C PHE A 99 11.93 7.06 -7.06
N LEU A 100 10.75 6.78 -7.67
CA LEU A 100 9.47 6.89 -6.99
C LEU A 100 9.34 5.90 -5.83
N TYR A 101 9.87 4.69 -5.99
CA TYR A 101 9.94 3.70 -4.93
C TYR A 101 10.74 4.22 -3.72
N ALA A 102 11.89 4.85 -3.94
CA ALA A 102 12.69 5.41 -2.85
C ALA A 102 11.93 6.51 -2.08
N LEU A 103 11.16 7.35 -2.78
CA LEU A 103 10.26 8.33 -2.15
C LEU A 103 9.16 7.63 -1.33
N ALA A 104 8.60 6.52 -1.83
CA ALA A 104 7.59 5.75 -1.10
C ALA A 104 8.15 5.16 0.20
N VAL A 105 9.38 4.63 0.17
CA VAL A 105 10.07 4.13 1.38
C VAL A 105 10.26 5.23 2.42
N GLY A 106 10.59 6.46 1.98
CA GLY A 106 10.71 7.61 2.87
C GLY A 106 9.39 8.02 3.54
N CYS A 107 8.25 7.72 2.91
CA CYS A 107 6.94 7.93 3.53
C CYS A 107 6.55 6.77 4.47
N ARG A 108 6.85 5.53 4.07
CA ARG A 108 6.48 4.30 4.77
C ARG A 108 7.63 3.29 4.69
N PRO A 109 8.46 3.15 5.74
CA PRO A 109 9.69 2.34 5.70
C PRO A 109 9.47 0.87 5.28
N PHE A 110 8.34 0.25 5.61
CA PHE A 110 8.07 -1.14 5.23
C PHE A 110 7.91 -1.34 3.73
N ASN A 111 7.68 -0.27 2.96
CA ASN A 111 7.69 -0.34 1.51
C ASN A 111 9.07 -0.74 0.95
N VAL A 112 10.11 -0.80 1.77
CA VAL A 112 11.43 -1.34 1.39
C VAL A 112 11.33 -2.74 0.78
N LEU A 113 10.35 -3.56 1.22
CA LEU A 113 10.12 -4.90 0.68
C LEU A 113 9.73 -4.90 -0.81
N TYR A 114 9.14 -3.83 -1.34
CA TYR A 114 8.85 -3.72 -2.77
C TYR A 114 10.12 -3.64 -3.62
N GLY A 115 11.24 -3.21 -3.05
CA GLY A 115 12.52 -3.16 -3.77
C GLY A 115 12.90 -4.51 -4.36
N LEU A 116 12.85 -5.57 -3.56
CA LEU A 116 13.13 -6.94 -4.01
C LEU A 116 12.24 -7.35 -5.19
N LEU A 117 10.95 -6.98 -5.13
CA LEU A 117 9.99 -7.31 -6.19
C LEU A 117 10.22 -6.48 -7.45
N LEU A 118 10.56 -5.20 -7.33
CA LEU A 118 10.85 -4.35 -8.48
C LEU A 118 12.06 -4.87 -9.25
N TYR A 119 13.15 -5.24 -8.56
CA TYR A 119 14.32 -5.83 -9.20
C TYR A 119 13.99 -7.20 -9.83
N ALA A 120 13.31 -8.09 -9.09
CA ALA A 120 12.94 -9.40 -9.60
C ALA A 120 12.01 -9.31 -10.82
N LEU A 121 11.02 -8.41 -10.77
CA LEU A 121 10.08 -8.15 -11.86
C LEU A 121 10.82 -7.65 -13.10
N TYR A 122 11.71 -6.66 -12.95
CA TYR A 122 12.45 -6.09 -14.08
C TYR A 122 13.40 -7.12 -14.72
N ILE A 123 14.11 -7.89 -13.89
CA ILE A 123 14.99 -8.95 -14.39
C ILE A 123 14.20 -10.03 -15.13
N ASP A 124 13.02 -10.44 -14.63
CA ASP A 124 12.17 -11.42 -15.28
C ASP A 124 11.65 -10.91 -16.64
N MET A 125 11.20 -9.66 -16.70
CA MET A 125 10.74 -9.02 -17.94
C MET A 125 11.89 -8.90 -18.96
N ALA A 126 13.02 -8.32 -18.56
CA ALA A 126 14.16 -8.12 -19.45
C ALA A 126 14.70 -9.43 -20.02
N ARG A 127 14.69 -10.52 -19.23
CA ARG A 127 15.07 -11.85 -19.71
C ARG A 127 14.08 -12.41 -20.76
N ARG A 128 12.79 -12.21 -20.56
CA ARG A 128 11.76 -12.63 -21.52
C ARG A 128 11.88 -11.89 -22.85
N ASP A 129 12.23 -10.60 -22.78
CA ASP A 129 12.36 -9.73 -23.94
C ASP A 129 13.74 -9.84 -24.62
N GLY A 130 14.64 -10.70 -24.10
CA GLY A 130 15.99 -10.92 -24.65
C GLY A 130 16.91 -9.70 -24.54
N GLN A 131 16.67 -8.81 -23.57
CA GLN A 131 17.50 -7.61 -23.38
C GLN A 131 18.93 -7.98 -23.00
N ALA A 132 19.91 -7.21 -23.54
CA ALA A 132 21.30 -7.37 -23.19
C ALA A 132 21.56 -7.04 -21.72
N TRP A 133 22.36 -7.85 -21.04
CA TRP A 133 22.71 -7.66 -19.62
C TRP A 133 23.32 -6.29 -19.33
N SER A 134 24.12 -5.74 -20.24
CA SER A 134 24.70 -4.40 -20.11
C SER A 134 23.64 -3.31 -20.02
N THR A 135 22.61 -3.37 -20.86
CA THR A 135 21.49 -2.41 -20.86
C THR A 135 20.67 -2.53 -19.59
N LEU A 136 20.33 -3.77 -19.17
CA LEU A 136 19.62 -4.05 -17.94
C LEU A 136 20.37 -3.48 -16.74
N LEU A 137 21.65 -3.82 -16.58
CA LEU A 137 22.47 -3.36 -15.46
C LEU A 137 22.62 -1.83 -15.45
N HIS A 138 22.86 -1.19 -16.61
CA HIS A 138 22.97 0.27 -16.68
C HIS A 138 21.71 0.97 -16.16
N ARG A 139 20.52 0.53 -16.59
CA ARG A 139 19.24 1.12 -16.16
C ARG A 139 18.97 0.89 -14.67
N LEU A 140 19.28 -0.32 -14.15
CA LEU A 140 19.14 -0.62 -12.72
C LEU A 140 20.13 0.17 -11.87
N ILE A 141 21.39 0.28 -12.28
CA ILE A 141 22.41 1.06 -11.57
C ILE A 141 21.98 2.53 -11.50
N LEU A 142 21.58 3.14 -12.61
CA LEU A 142 21.13 4.53 -12.63
C LEU A 142 19.93 4.76 -11.69
N GLY A 143 18.92 3.88 -11.75
CA GLY A 143 17.76 3.96 -10.85
C GLY A 143 18.13 3.77 -9.38
N THR A 144 19.08 2.84 -9.09
CA THR A 144 19.58 2.62 -7.74
C THR A 144 20.33 3.84 -7.21
N LEU A 145 21.19 4.47 -8.02
CA LEU A 145 21.91 5.68 -7.64
C LEU A 145 20.97 6.84 -7.32
N LEU A 146 19.91 7.03 -8.13
CA LEU A 146 18.85 8.01 -7.82
C LEU A 146 18.09 7.66 -6.53
N GLY A 147 17.79 6.39 -6.30
CA GLY A 147 17.18 5.93 -5.06
C GLY A 147 18.09 6.16 -3.83
N LEU A 148 19.39 5.89 -3.95
CA LEU A 148 20.36 6.17 -2.90
C LEU A 148 20.51 7.67 -2.63
N PHE A 149 20.41 8.51 -3.65
CA PHE A 149 20.38 9.97 -3.47
C PHE A 149 19.19 10.41 -2.63
N VAL A 150 18.00 9.86 -2.91
CA VAL A 150 16.79 10.11 -2.09
C VAL A 150 16.99 9.62 -0.66
N ALA A 151 17.53 8.41 -0.47
CA ALA A 151 17.81 7.86 0.87
C ALA A 151 18.80 8.73 1.65
N ALA A 152 19.86 9.23 0.98
CA ALA A 152 20.81 10.14 1.57
C ALA A 152 20.16 11.48 1.99
N ALA A 153 19.26 12.02 1.16
CA ALA A 153 18.50 13.24 1.49
C ALA A 153 17.63 13.04 2.74
N TYR A 154 16.95 11.89 2.86
CA TYR A 154 16.20 11.56 4.08
C TYR A 154 17.11 11.38 5.28
N ALA A 155 18.24 10.70 5.14
CA ALA A 155 19.22 10.50 6.22
C ALA A 155 19.78 11.83 6.73
N LEU A 156 20.14 12.74 5.82
CA LEU A 156 20.59 14.10 6.16
C LEU A 156 19.48 14.91 6.87
N TYR A 157 18.25 14.84 6.40
CA TYR A 157 17.12 15.49 7.03
C TYR A 157 16.85 14.97 8.45
N ASN A 158 16.90 13.63 8.62
CA ASN A 158 16.75 13.03 9.95
C ASN A 158 17.90 13.39 10.87
N TYR A 159 19.14 13.37 10.37
CA TYR A 159 20.30 13.79 11.13
C TYR A 159 20.21 15.26 11.60
N ALA A 160 19.79 16.15 10.71
CA ALA A 160 19.60 17.57 11.04
C ALA A 160 18.53 17.81 12.12
N ARG A 161 17.50 16.92 12.19
CA ARG A 161 16.41 17.05 13.16
C ARG A 161 16.69 16.35 14.48
N PHE A 162 17.30 15.18 14.44
CA PHE A 162 17.36 14.25 15.57
C PHE A 162 18.81 13.88 15.95
N GLY A 163 19.82 14.35 15.22
CA GLY A 163 21.21 13.90 15.41
C GLY A 163 21.48 12.44 15.03
N ASN A 164 20.50 11.77 14.43
CA ASN A 164 20.59 10.37 14.03
C ASN A 164 19.94 10.19 12.64
N PRO A 165 20.66 9.70 11.62
CA PRO A 165 20.14 9.54 10.26
C PRO A 165 19.03 8.48 10.15
N LEU A 166 18.92 7.56 11.09
CA LEU A 166 17.94 6.47 11.11
C LEU A 166 16.75 6.75 12.04
N GLU A 167 16.69 7.93 12.64
CA GLU A 167 15.57 8.32 13.51
C GLU A 167 14.46 9.00 12.70
N PHE A 168 13.26 8.42 12.73
CA PHE A 168 12.08 8.90 12.01
C PHE A 168 11.10 9.70 12.90
N GLY A 169 11.47 9.93 14.16
CA GLY A 169 10.68 10.72 15.11
C GLY A 169 9.64 9.93 15.88
N HIS A 170 9.43 8.64 15.59
CA HIS A 170 8.47 7.80 16.32
C HIS A 170 8.84 7.64 17.80
N ASN A 171 10.13 7.54 18.12
CA ASN A 171 10.60 7.38 19.50
C ASN A 171 10.31 8.60 20.38
N TYR A 172 9.99 9.75 19.76
CA TYR A 172 9.62 10.98 20.49
C TYR A 172 8.11 11.10 20.74
N LEU A 173 7.31 10.18 20.22
CA LEU A 173 5.87 10.15 20.50
C LEU A 173 5.61 9.69 21.93
N PRO A 174 4.64 10.29 22.66
CA PRO A 174 4.36 9.97 24.06
C PRO A 174 4.12 8.47 24.30
N GLU A 175 3.42 7.79 23.40
CA GLU A 175 3.14 6.36 23.50
C GLU A 175 4.39 5.47 23.46
N PHE A 176 5.53 5.96 22.93
CA PHE A 176 6.79 5.23 22.89
C PHE A 176 7.80 5.76 23.91
N SER A 177 7.74 7.07 24.24
CA SER A 177 8.68 7.68 25.17
C SER A 177 8.30 7.50 26.65
N THR A 178 7.00 7.51 26.98
CA THR A 178 6.52 7.52 28.38
C THR A 178 6.07 6.15 28.89
N GLN A 179 5.57 5.26 28.03
CA GLN A 179 5.02 3.98 28.46
C GLN A 179 6.02 2.83 28.48
N GLY A 180 7.27 3.07 28.11
CA GLY A 180 8.31 2.03 28.00
C GLY A 180 7.97 0.94 26.97
N GLY A 181 8.95 0.12 26.60
CA GLY A 181 8.78 -0.98 25.68
C GLY A 181 9.24 -0.67 24.25
N THR A 182 9.41 -1.73 23.46
CA THR A 182 9.89 -1.64 22.08
C THR A 182 8.74 -1.38 21.11
N GLN A 183 9.00 -0.61 20.06
CA GLN A 183 8.03 -0.36 18.98
C GLN A 183 7.63 -1.65 18.26
N PHE A 184 8.59 -2.59 18.11
CA PHE A 184 8.39 -3.88 17.44
C PHE A 184 8.79 -5.01 18.37
N ALA A 185 7.87 -6.00 18.52
CA ALA A 185 8.16 -7.19 19.32
C ALA A 185 7.26 -8.36 18.89
N LEU A 186 7.79 -9.59 19.04
CA LEU A 186 7.07 -10.82 18.69
C LEU A 186 5.82 -11.03 19.56
N TRP A 187 5.82 -10.57 20.80
CA TRP A 187 4.68 -10.75 21.73
C TRP A 187 3.45 -9.89 21.37
N HIS A 188 3.57 -8.94 20.42
CA HIS A 188 2.41 -8.20 19.89
C HIS A 188 1.64 -9.03 18.87
N ILE A 189 2.27 -10.03 18.23
CA ILE A 189 1.66 -10.83 17.14
C ILE A 189 0.34 -11.47 17.56
N PRO A 190 0.21 -12.20 18.70
CA PRO A 190 -1.04 -12.89 19.02
C PRO A 190 -2.24 -11.94 19.15
N ALA A 191 -2.07 -10.83 19.84
CA ALA A 191 -3.13 -9.84 20.03
C ALA A 191 -3.51 -9.16 18.70
N ASN A 192 -2.50 -8.71 17.94
CA ASN A 192 -2.72 -8.07 16.65
C ASN A 192 -3.31 -9.05 15.63
N PHE A 193 -2.89 -10.31 15.62
CA PHE A 193 -3.47 -11.34 14.75
C PHE A 193 -4.95 -11.57 15.07
N LYS A 194 -5.30 -11.68 16.37
CA LYS A 194 -6.69 -11.84 16.78
C LYS A 194 -7.55 -10.66 16.30
N THR A 195 -7.08 -9.43 16.41
CA THR A 195 -7.84 -8.24 16.00
C THR A 195 -7.84 -8.05 14.49
N PHE A 196 -6.65 -8.02 13.86
CA PHE A 196 -6.51 -7.54 12.47
C PHE A 196 -6.60 -8.63 11.40
N VAL A 197 -6.55 -9.90 11.81
CA VAL A 197 -6.79 -11.04 10.88
C VAL A 197 -8.14 -11.67 11.13
N LEU A 198 -8.51 -11.94 12.40
CA LEU A 198 -9.72 -12.66 12.79
C LEU A 198 -10.85 -11.77 13.32
N GLY A 199 -10.56 -10.51 13.66
CA GLY A 199 -11.53 -9.61 14.28
C GLY A 199 -12.74 -9.34 13.40
N LEU A 200 -13.91 -9.27 14.02
CA LEU A 200 -15.16 -8.91 13.37
C LEU A 200 -15.33 -7.40 13.33
N PRO A 201 -16.00 -6.86 12.28
CA PRO A 201 -16.19 -5.41 12.15
C PRO A 201 -17.16 -4.81 13.15
N PHE A 202 -18.02 -5.63 13.75
CA PHE A 202 -19.01 -5.19 14.74
C PHE A 202 -18.83 -5.94 16.05
N SER A 203 -19.10 -5.25 17.16
CA SER A 203 -19.22 -5.82 18.50
C SER A 203 -20.49 -5.32 19.17
N GLU A 204 -21.07 -6.15 20.04
CA GLU A 204 -22.20 -5.79 20.86
C GLU A 204 -21.74 -4.89 22.00
N GLY A 205 -22.33 -3.71 22.10
CA GLY A 205 -22.13 -2.73 23.16
C GLY A 205 -23.43 -2.51 23.96
N MET A 206 -23.42 -1.56 24.90
CA MET A 206 -24.60 -1.25 25.71
C MET A 206 -25.78 -0.73 24.87
N ASP A 207 -25.49 -0.03 23.77
CA ASP A 207 -26.49 0.57 22.88
C ASP A 207 -26.74 -0.27 21.61
N GLY A 208 -26.33 -1.55 21.59
CA GLY A 208 -26.46 -2.46 20.46
C GLY A 208 -25.18 -2.70 19.70
N TRP A 209 -25.30 -3.15 18.44
CA TRP A 209 -24.17 -3.46 17.57
C TRP A 209 -23.49 -2.19 17.04
N THR A 210 -22.22 -2.02 17.37
CA THR A 210 -21.42 -0.86 16.93
C THR A 210 -20.20 -1.29 16.11
N LEU A 211 -19.77 -0.43 15.20
CA LEU A 211 -18.55 -0.64 14.40
C LEU A 211 -17.31 -0.56 15.31
N ASN A 212 -16.40 -1.51 15.16
CA ASN A 212 -15.11 -1.51 15.86
C ASN A 212 -14.19 -0.45 15.29
N GLN A 213 -14.11 0.70 15.97
CA GLN A 213 -13.36 1.88 15.54
C GLN A 213 -11.85 1.80 15.81
N PHE A 214 -11.38 0.73 16.48
CA PHE A 214 -9.94 0.48 16.72
C PHE A 214 -9.39 -0.67 15.88
N GLY A 215 -10.15 -1.10 14.89
CA GLY A 215 -9.71 -2.05 13.89
C GLY A 215 -10.40 -3.42 13.97
N PHE A 216 -10.38 -4.09 12.83
CA PHE A 216 -10.91 -5.43 12.59
C PHE A 216 -10.20 -6.05 11.38
N SER A 217 -10.61 -7.24 10.96
CA SER A 217 -9.97 -8.01 9.89
C SER A 217 -9.67 -7.18 8.63
N PHE A 218 -8.40 -7.18 8.24
CA PHE A 218 -7.95 -6.52 7.02
C PHE A 218 -8.56 -7.13 5.75
N LEU A 219 -8.93 -8.42 5.80
CA LEU A 219 -9.60 -9.09 4.69
C LEU A 219 -11.03 -8.55 4.47
N LEU A 220 -11.71 -8.20 5.57
CA LEU A 220 -13.05 -7.60 5.51
C LEU A 220 -12.98 -6.10 5.17
N ALA A 221 -11.97 -5.40 5.69
CA ALA A 221 -11.75 -3.98 5.41
C ALA A 221 -11.23 -3.71 3.98
N SER A 222 -10.55 -4.69 3.36
CA SER A 222 -9.95 -4.56 2.05
C SER A 222 -10.04 -5.90 1.28
N PRO A 223 -11.23 -6.25 0.73
CA PRO A 223 -11.48 -7.55 0.11
C PRO A 223 -10.65 -7.85 -1.14
N ILE A 224 -9.86 -6.91 -1.65
CA ILE A 224 -8.86 -7.18 -2.68
C ILE A 224 -7.88 -8.29 -2.26
N PHE A 225 -7.61 -8.43 -0.94
CA PHE A 225 -6.78 -9.50 -0.40
C PHE A 225 -7.46 -10.87 -0.50
N ILE A 226 -8.80 -10.93 -0.46
CA ILE A 226 -9.55 -12.16 -0.75
C ILE A 226 -9.31 -12.59 -2.19
N LEU A 227 -9.37 -11.65 -3.15
CA LEU A 227 -9.05 -11.94 -4.55
C LEU A 227 -7.61 -12.40 -4.73
N LEU A 228 -6.66 -11.80 -4.02
CA LEU A 228 -5.26 -12.24 -4.02
C LEU A 228 -5.14 -13.70 -3.57
N LEU A 229 -5.72 -14.05 -2.42
CA LEU A 229 -5.63 -15.39 -1.84
C LEU A 229 -6.33 -16.43 -2.71
N VAL A 230 -7.52 -16.13 -3.22
CA VAL A 230 -8.26 -17.01 -4.15
C VAL A 230 -7.46 -17.25 -5.43
N GLN A 231 -6.85 -16.20 -6.00
CA GLN A 231 -6.04 -16.33 -7.19
C GLN A 231 -4.75 -17.11 -6.91
N CYS A 232 -4.11 -16.88 -5.77
CA CYS A 232 -2.93 -17.64 -5.34
C CYS A 232 -3.26 -19.14 -5.21
N ALA A 233 -4.35 -19.49 -4.55
CA ALA A 233 -4.81 -20.87 -4.42
C ALA A 233 -5.12 -21.51 -5.80
N ALA A 234 -5.80 -20.77 -6.67
CA ALA A 234 -6.09 -21.22 -8.04
C ALA A 234 -4.80 -21.48 -8.86
N ASP A 235 -3.78 -20.64 -8.70
CA ASP A 235 -2.50 -20.79 -9.40
C ASP A 235 -1.69 -21.99 -8.86
N LEU A 236 -1.75 -22.24 -7.54
CA LEU A 236 -1.15 -23.43 -6.92
C LEU A 236 -1.81 -24.70 -7.44
N CYS A 237 -3.15 -24.78 -7.40
CA CYS A 237 -3.91 -25.92 -7.90
C CYS A 237 -3.66 -26.17 -9.39
N ALA A 238 -3.54 -25.12 -10.19
CA ALA A 238 -3.32 -25.21 -11.63
C ALA A 238 -1.83 -25.34 -12.02
N ARG A 239 -0.91 -25.46 -11.07
CA ARG A 239 0.56 -25.52 -11.27
C ARG A 239 1.10 -24.33 -12.08
N ARG A 240 0.50 -23.13 -11.90
CA ARG A 240 0.91 -21.87 -12.55
C ARG A 240 1.60 -20.90 -11.57
N PHE A 241 2.00 -21.40 -10.40
CA PHE A 241 2.69 -20.64 -9.38
C PHE A 241 4.18 -20.52 -9.74
N THR A 242 4.59 -19.33 -10.15
CA THR A 242 5.97 -19.03 -10.57
C THR A 242 6.82 -18.55 -9.40
N LEU A 243 8.15 -18.54 -9.59
CA LEU A 243 9.10 -18.01 -8.60
C LEU A 243 8.78 -16.54 -8.24
N LEU A 244 8.43 -15.71 -9.24
CA LEU A 244 8.04 -14.31 -9.03
C LEU A 244 6.78 -14.20 -8.16
N LYS A 245 5.75 -15.03 -8.41
CA LYS A 245 4.55 -15.10 -7.56
C LYS A 245 4.88 -15.55 -6.13
N GLY A 246 5.80 -16.51 -5.99
CA GLY A 246 6.30 -16.97 -4.70
C GLY A 246 7.02 -15.88 -3.92
N GLY A 247 7.93 -15.17 -4.56
CA GLY A 247 8.63 -14.02 -4.00
C GLY A 247 7.68 -12.90 -3.58
N LEU A 248 6.65 -12.63 -4.40
CA LEU A 248 5.62 -11.63 -4.08
C LEU A 248 4.82 -12.05 -2.84
N MET A 249 4.36 -13.30 -2.76
CA MET A 249 3.63 -13.79 -1.59
C MET A 249 4.51 -13.82 -0.33
N LEU A 250 5.80 -14.13 -0.48
CA LEU A 250 6.75 -14.05 0.64
C LEU A 250 6.88 -12.60 1.15
N CYS A 251 7.07 -11.62 0.26
CA CYS A 251 7.12 -10.20 0.64
C CYS A 251 5.80 -9.75 1.30
N PHE A 252 4.65 -10.18 0.78
CA PHE A 252 3.34 -9.92 1.37
C PHE A 252 3.25 -10.46 2.81
N ILE A 253 3.66 -11.72 3.04
CA ILE A 253 3.64 -12.35 4.37
C ILE A 253 4.61 -11.66 5.30
N LEU A 254 5.84 -11.35 4.85
CA LEU A 254 6.83 -10.63 5.66
C LEU A 254 6.33 -9.24 6.05
N HIS A 255 5.70 -8.51 5.12
CA HIS A 255 5.12 -7.20 5.42
C HIS A 255 4.01 -7.32 6.48
N LEU A 256 3.09 -8.29 6.32
CA LEU A 256 2.04 -8.54 7.32
C LEU A 256 2.65 -8.89 8.68
N LEU A 257 3.66 -9.75 8.75
CA LEU A 257 4.35 -10.09 10.00
C LEU A 257 4.97 -8.87 10.67
N LEU A 258 5.66 -8.01 9.91
CA LEU A 258 6.21 -6.76 10.44
C LEU A 258 5.12 -5.84 11.00
N LEU A 259 3.98 -5.74 10.32
CA LEU A 259 2.83 -4.99 10.83
C LEU A 259 2.29 -5.61 12.12
N LEU A 260 2.15 -6.94 12.19
CA LEU A 260 1.67 -7.64 13.40
C LEU A 260 2.63 -7.52 14.59
N MET A 261 3.92 -7.29 14.35
CA MET A 261 4.92 -7.04 15.39
C MET A 261 4.86 -5.61 15.93
N HIS A 262 4.21 -4.67 15.24
CA HIS A 262 4.15 -3.29 15.67
C HIS A 262 3.25 -3.13 16.90
N ARG A 263 3.69 -2.32 17.88
CA ARG A 263 2.97 -2.09 19.15
C ARG A 263 1.59 -1.50 18.96
N THR A 264 1.47 -0.52 18.06
CA THR A 264 0.20 0.13 17.72
C THR A 264 -0.14 -0.15 16.29
N PHE A 265 -1.31 -0.74 16.01
CA PHE A 265 -1.72 -1.03 14.64
C PHE A 265 -2.52 0.11 13.99
N GLY A 266 -2.44 1.33 14.54
CA GLY A 266 -2.99 2.52 13.91
C GLY A 266 -3.97 3.34 14.75
N GLY A 267 -4.37 2.91 15.94
CA GLY A 267 -5.30 3.64 16.81
C GLY A 267 -6.71 3.69 16.24
N TYR A 268 -7.37 4.85 16.27
CA TYR A 268 -8.69 5.07 15.70
C TYR A 268 -8.66 4.90 14.18
N GLN A 269 -9.38 3.92 13.63
CA GLN A 269 -9.28 3.53 12.24
C GLN A 269 -10.43 2.64 11.77
N PHE A 270 -10.75 2.70 10.50
CA PHE A 270 -11.59 1.71 9.83
C PHE A 270 -10.74 0.50 9.39
N GLY A 271 -11.04 -0.68 9.91
CA GLY A 271 -10.32 -1.91 9.59
C GLY A 271 -8.88 -1.90 10.11
N ALA A 272 -7.94 -2.26 9.25
CA ALA A 272 -6.51 -2.33 9.56
C ALA A 272 -5.75 -1.38 8.62
N ARG A 273 -5.78 -0.07 8.88
CA ARG A 273 -5.30 0.95 7.94
C ARG A 273 -3.86 0.76 7.47
N TYR A 274 -2.98 0.17 8.28
CA TYR A 274 -1.59 -0.06 7.86
C TYR A 274 -1.47 -1.10 6.75
N THR A 275 -2.48 -1.95 6.56
CA THR A 275 -2.48 -2.91 5.44
C THR A 275 -2.75 -2.25 4.08
N CYS A 276 -3.11 -0.96 4.04
CA CYS A 276 -3.22 -0.24 2.76
C CYS A 276 -1.88 -0.23 1.99
N ASP A 277 -0.74 -0.22 2.72
CA ASP A 277 0.59 -0.33 2.14
C ASP A 277 0.81 -1.67 1.39
N MET A 278 -0.04 -2.68 1.67
CA MET A 278 0.05 -4.01 1.06
C MET A 278 -0.84 -4.19 -0.18
N ILE A 279 -1.78 -3.26 -0.45
CA ILE A 279 -2.69 -3.34 -1.62
C ILE A 279 -1.91 -3.49 -2.95
N PRO A 280 -0.80 -2.76 -3.18
CA PRO A 280 -0.04 -2.90 -4.42
C PRO A 280 0.52 -4.32 -4.66
N TYR A 281 0.74 -5.16 -3.63
CA TYR A 281 1.09 -6.59 -3.84
C TYR A 281 -0.05 -7.33 -4.53
N ALA A 282 -1.29 -7.14 -4.07
CA ALA A 282 -2.45 -7.78 -4.69
C ALA A 282 -2.63 -7.30 -6.13
N VAL A 283 -2.47 -5.99 -6.37
CA VAL A 283 -2.53 -5.42 -7.72
C VAL A 283 -1.48 -6.04 -8.64
N LEU A 284 -0.20 -6.08 -8.20
CA LEU A 284 0.87 -6.68 -8.99
C LEU A 284 0.60 -8.17 -9.27
N TYR A 285 0.16 -8.93 -8.26
CA TYR A 285 -0.17 -10.34 -8.44
C TYR A 285 -1.24 -10.56 -9.50
N LEU A 286 -2.30 -9.75 -9.46
CA LEU A 286 -3.39 -9.82 -10.43
C LEU A 286 -2.97 -9.40 -11.86
N CYS A 287 -1.94 -8.57 -12.00
CA CYS A 287 -1.35 -8.23 -13.30
C CYS A 287 -0.53 -9.37 -13.91
N LEU A 288 0.04 -10.27 -13.10
CA LEU A 288 0.85 -11.39 -13.59
C LEU A 288 0.02 -12.39 -14.40
N PRO A 289 0.66 -13.20 -15.30
CA PRO A 289 -0.02 -14.22 -16.10
C PRO A 289 -0.74 -15.28 -15.25
N GLY A 290 -1.79 -15.88 -15.82
CA GLY A 290 -2.51 -17.00 -15.20
C GLY A 290 -3.93 -16.70 -14.75
N ARG A 291 -4.35 -15.42 -14.78
CA ARG A 291 -5.71 -15.00 -14.44
C ARG A 291 -6.53 -14.67 -15.70
N ARG A 292 -7.84 -14.95 -15.65
CA ARG A 292 -8.82 -14.41 -16.60
C ARG A 292 -8.82 -12.87 -16.54
N ARG A 293 -8.87 -12.23 -17.66
CA ARG A 293 -8.79 -10.74 -17.79
C ARG A 293 -10.15 -10.04 -17.78
N SER A 294 -11.16 -10.72 -17.19
CA SER A 294 -12.49 -10.14 -16.90
C SER A 294 -12.96 -10.63 -15.54
N LEU A 295 -13.70 -9.78 -14.82
CA LEU A 295 -14.30 -10.15 -13.54
C LEU A 295 -15.47 -11.10 -13.72
N ARG A 296 -15.61 -12.05 -12.78
CA ARG A 296 -16.76 -12.96 -12.66
C ARG A 296 -17.88 -12.25 -11.88
N VAL A 297 -19.08 -12.80 -11.95
CA VAL A 297 -20.25 -12.24 -11.24
C VAL A 297 -19.98 -12.10 -9.74
N TRP A 298 -19.43 -13.12 -9.08
CA TRP A 298 -19.14 -13.06 -7.65
C TRP A 298 -18.10 -11.99 -7.27
N GLU A 299 -17.15 -11.68 -8.17
CA GLU A 299 -16.16 -10.62 -7.99
C GLU A 299 -16.80 -9.24 -8.10
N TRP A 300 -17.80 -9.07 -8.97
CA TRP A 300 -18.63 -7.87 -9.02
C TRP A 300 -19.50 -7.71 -7.78
N CYS A 301 -20.09 -8.80 -7.25
CA CYS A 301 -20.82 -8.79 -5.99
C CYS A 301 -19.90 -8.41 -4.82
N LEU A 302 -18.69 -8.97 -4.78
CA LEU A 302 -17.67 -8.62 -3.77
C LEU A 302 -17.30 -7.15 -3.84
N LEU A 303 -17.08 -6.61 -5.05
CA LEU A 303 -16.81 -5.18 -5.28
C LEU A 303 -17.94 -4.30 -4.72
N ALA A 304 -19.19 -4.60 -5.08
CA ALA A 304 -20.35 -3.81 -4.63
C ALA A 304 -20.48 -3.84 -3.10
N ALA A 305 -20.36 -5.04 -2.49
CA ALA A 305 -20.41 -5.20 -1.05
C ALA A 305 -19.26 -4.47 -0.34
N ALA A 306 -18.04 -4.57 -0.87
CA ALA A 306 -16.86 -3.90 -0.34
C ALA A 306 -17.02 -2.37 -0.35
N ILE A 307 -17.44 -1.79 -1.48
CA ILE A 307 -17.65 -0.33 -1.58
C ILE A 307 -18.77 0.11 -0.61
N GLY A 308 -19.90 -0.59 -0.59
CA GLY A 308 -21.00 -0.29 0.33
C GLY A 308 -20.56 -0.32 1.79
N PHE A 309 -19.81 -1.35 2.19
CA PHE A 309 -19.29 -1.50 3.54
C PHE A 309 -18.25 -0.42 3.90
N CYS A 310 -17.31 -0.12 3.00
CA CYS A 310 -16.31 0.93 3.22
C CYS A 310 -16.93 2.33 3.29
N VAL A 311 -17.94 2.63 2.46
CA VAL A 311 -18.70 3.89 2.54
C VAL A 311 -19.43 3.99 3.87
N TYR A 312 -20.17 2.93 4.26
CA TYR A 312 -20.83 2.88 5.57
C TYR A 312 -19.85 3.12 6.72
N GLY A 313 -18.74 2.36 6.76
CA GLY A 313 -17.75 2.48 7.82
C GLY A 313 -17.04 3.85 7.83
N THR A 314 -16.78 4.41 6.66
CA THR A 314 -16.18 5.74 6.51
C THR A 314 -17.10 6.83 7.07
N VAL A 315 -18.41 6.77 6.75
CA VAL A 315 -19.42 7.71 7.28
C VAL A 315 -19.58 7.53 8.78
N SER A 316 -19.69 6.28 9.27
CA SER A 316 -19.83 5.99 10.72
C SER A 316 -18.62 6.44 11.55
N MET A 317 -17.45 6.60 10.93
CA MET A 317 -16.25 7.13 11.62
C MET A 317 -16.14 8.66 11.55
N ALA A 318 -16.89 9.30 10.66
CA ALA A 318 -16.92 10.75 10.52
C ALA A 318 -17.97 11.42 11.43
N LEU A 319 -18.96 10.65 11.88
CA LEU A 319 -20.03 11.08 12.80
C LEU A 319 -19.60 10.89 14.25
#